data_a5d2b38165bf741fa1678db1b308118a
#
_entry.id   a5d2b38165bf741fa1678db1b308118a
#
_cell.length_a   1.000
_cell.length_b   1.000
_cell.length_c   1.000
_cell.angle_alpha   90.00
_cell.angle_beta   90.00
_cell.angle_gamma   90.00
#
_symmetry.space_group_name_H-M   'P 1'
#
loop_
_entity.id
_entity.type
_entity.pdbx_description
1 polymer ?
#
loop_
_entity_poly.entity_id
_entity_poly.type
_entity_poly.pdbx_seq_one_letter_code
_entity_poly.pdbx_strand_id
1 'polypeptide(L)' 'MDAARSQNLKKLLDAVPAGYLVDAAWLVSQGIAYESFRDYVKRGWLDRITRGVFRRPL' A
#
# COMPACT_ATOMS: atom_id res chain seq x y z
N MET A 1 -4.54 18.54 -2.23
CA MET A 1 -4.03 17.86 -1.31
C MET A 1 -4.12 16.42 -1.37
N ASP A 2 -5.29 15.83 -1.57
CA ASP A 2 -5.36 14.38 -1.57
C ASP A 2 -5.25 13.75 -2.94
N ALA A 3 -5.09 14.55 -3.99
CA ALA A 3 -5.01 14.02 -5.34
C ALA A 3 -3.84 13.05 -5.51
N ALA A 4 -2.66 13.41 -4.99
CA ALA A 4 -1.50 12.55 -5.11
C ALA A 4 -1.68 11.27 -4.30
N ARG A 5 -2.31 11.37 -3.14
CA ARG A 5 -2.56 10.23 -2.28
C ARG A 5 -3.56 9.28 -2.94
N SER A 6 -4.62 9.82 -3.54
CA SER A 6 -5.61 9.01 -4.23
C SER A 6 -5.00 8.30 -5.43
N GLN A 7 -4.13 8.99 -6.18
CA GLN A 7 -3.46 8.40 -7.31
C GLN A 7 -2.52 7.29 -6.89
N ASN A 8 -1.81 7.47 -5.78
CA ASN A 8 -0.90 6.45 -5.26
C ASN A 8 -1.66 5.21 -4.83
N LEU A 9 -2.79 5.38 -4.17
CA LEU A 9 -3.62 4.24 -3.79
C LEU A 9 -4.16 3.52 -5.00
N LYS A 10 -4.65 4.25 -5.99
CA LYS A 10 -5.16 3.64 -7.20
C LYS A 10 -4.05 2.87 -7.93
N LYS A 11 -2.86 3.44 -8.00
CA LYS A 11 -1.72 2.78 -8.61
C LYS A 11 -1.39 1.48 -7.88
N LEU A 12 -1.42 1.50 -6.56
CA LEU A 12 -1.18 0.31 -5.75
C LEU A 12 -2.23 -0.76 -6.04
N LEU A 13 -3.50 -0.39 -6.04
CA LEU A 13 -4.58 -1.34 -6.27
C LEU A 13 -4.53 -1.92 -7.68
N ASP A 14 -4.11 -1.13 -8.66
CA ASP A 14 -3.99 -1.60 -10.02
C ASP A 14 -2.79 -2.52 -10.21
N ALA A 15 -1.70 -2.26 -9.50
CA ALA A 15 -0.46 -3.01 -9.67
C ALA A 15 -0.42 -4.30 -8.86
N VAL A 16 -1.16 -4.38 -7.77
CA VAL A 16 -1.10 -5.51 -6.84
C VAL A 16 -2.45 -6.19 -6.78
N PRO A 17 -2.59 -7.38 -7.35
CA PRO A 17 -3.85 -8.13 -7.24
C PRO A 17 -4.17 -8.49 -5.79
N ALA A 18 -5.45 -8.68 -5.52
CA ALA A 18 -5.91 -9.04 -4.18
C ALA A 18 -5.20 -10.31 -3.70
N GLY A 19 -4.79 -10.31 -2.45
CA GLY A 19 -4.10 -11.45 -1.84
C GLY A 19 -2.60 -11.49 -2.02
N TYR A 20 -2.04 -10.61 -2.84
CA TYR A 20 -0.61 -10.59 -3.11
C TYR A 20 0.13 -9.85 -2.00
N LEU A 21 1.38 -10.25 -1.79
CA LEU A 21 2.26 -9.62 -0.81
C LEU A 21 3.09 -8.53 -1.47
N VAL A 22 3.37 -7.48 -0.71
CA VAL A 22 4.28 -6.41 -1.13
C VAL A 22 5.15 -6.04 0.06
N ASP A 23 6.35 -5.54 -0.20
CA ASP A 23 7.18 -5.06 0.89
C ASP A 23 7.30 -3.54 0.85
N ALA A 24 7.79 -2.99 1.97
CA ALA A 24 7.90 -1.54 2.13
C ALA A 24 8.83 -0.94 1.07
N ALA A 25 9.93 -1.62 0.75
CA ALA A 25 10.88 -1.10 -0.21
C ALA A 25 10.25 -0.95 -1.59
N TRP A 26 9.45 -1.94 -2.00
CA TRP A 26 8.76 -1.86 -3.29
C TRP A 26 7.74 -0.72 -3.28
N LEU A 27 7.00 -0.58 -2.19
CA LEU A 27 6.00 0.49 -2.09
C LEU A 27 6.64 1.86 -2.19
N VAL A 28 7.77 2.06 -1.52
CA VAL A 28 8.50 3.31 -1.60
C VAL A 28 8.99 3.55 -3.03
N SER A 29 9.46 2.51 -3.71
CA SER A 29 9.92 2.62 -5.08
C SER A 29 8.81 3.04 -6.03
N GLN A 30 7.55 2.79 -5.68
CA GLN A 30 6.40 3.22 -6.45
C GLN A 30 5.94 4.63 -6.11
N GLY A 31 6.68 5.33 -5.26
CA GLY A 31 6.35 6.71 -4.89
C GLY A 31 5.37 6.82 -3.74
N ILE A 32 5.11 5.73 -3.02
CA ILE A 32 4.19 5.76 -1.89
C ILE A 32 4.98 6.10 -0.64
N ALA A 33 4.60 7.21 0.01
CA ALA A 33 5.28 7.66 1.21
C ALA A 33 5.12 6.64 2.34
N TYR A 34 6.17 6.49 3.14
CA TYR A 34 6.17 5.56 4.25
C TYR A 34 5.01 5.82 5.21
N GLU A 35 4.70 7.09 5.45
CA GLU A 35 3.59 7.47 6.33
C GLU A 35 2.25 6.95 5.83
N SER A 36 2.11 6.78 4.52
CA SER A 36 0.86 6.31 3.94
C SER A 36 0.58 4.84 4.26
N PHE A 37 1.61 4.05 4.55
CA PHE A 37 1.43 2.63 4.84
C PHE A 37 0.51 2.44 6.05
N ARG A 38 0.76 3.21 7.10
CA ARG A 38 -0.03 3.13 8.32
C ARG A 38 -1.50 3.49 8.04
N ASP A 39 -1.71 4.52 7.23
CA ASP A 39 -3.05 4.94 6.86
C ASP A 39 -3.77 3.86 6.05
N TYR A 40 -3.06 3.24 5.11
CA TYR A 40 -3.64 2.18 4.29
C TYR A 40 -4.02 0.96 5.13
N VAL A 41 -3.18 0.60 6.10
CA VAL A 41 -3.49 -0.50 7.01
C VAL A 41 -4.69 -0.15 7.88
N LYS A 42 -4.72 1.07 8.40
CA LYS A 42 -5.81 1.52 9.25
C LYS A 42 -7.14 1.52 8.52
N ARG A 43 -7.13 1.85 7.23
CA ARG A 43 -8.35 1.89 6.44
C ARG A 43 -8.72 0.54 5.84
N GLY A 44 -7.90 -0.48 6.05
CA GLY A 44 -8.21 -1.81 5.56
C GLY A 44 -7.81 -2.07 4.12
N TRP A 45 -7.02 -1.18 3.52
CA TRP A 45 -6.55 -1.37 2.14
C TRP A 45 -5.32 -2.24 2.05
N LEU A 46 -4.57 -2.38 3.14
CA LEU A 46 -3.45 -3.29 3.27
C LEU A 46 -3.53 -3.99 4.61
N ASP A 47 -3.09 -5.25 4.64
CA ASP A 47 -2.92 -5.98 5.89
C ASP A 47 -1.43 -6.07 6.19
N ARG A 48 -1.05 -5.75 7.42
CA ARG A 48 0.33 -5.89 7.86
C ARG A 48 0.56 -7.34 8.27
N ILE A 49 1.42 -8.02 7.52
CA ILE A 49 1.73 -9.43 7.80
C ILE A 49 2.85 -9.53 8.82
N THR A 50 3.93 -8.79 8.57
CA THR A 50 5.04 -8.69 9.48
C THR A 50 5.72 -7.37 9.20
N ARG A 51 6.79 -7.07 9.93
CA ARG A 51 7.48 -5.81 9.78
C ARG A 51 7.96 -5.64 8.35
N GLY A 52 7.51 -4.58 7.70
CA GLY A 52 7.92 -4.26 6.35
C GLY A 52 7.27 -5.08 5.26
N VAL A 53 6.34 -5.98 5.60
CA VAL A 53 5.63 -6.80 4.62
C VAL A 53 4.13 -6.61 4.80
N PHE A 54 3.47 -6.35 3.68
CA PHE A 54 2.02 -6.11 3.67
C PHE A 54 1.37 -7.02 2.63
N ARG A 55 0.09 -7.22 2.79
CA ARG A 55 -0.69 -8.01 1.85
C ARG A 55 -1.91 -7.21 1.44
N ARG A 56 -2.26 -7.26 0.17
CA ARG A 56 -3.51 -6.68 -0.29
C ARG A 56 -4.64 -7.62 0.11
N PRO A 57 -5.65 -7.17 0.89
CA PRO A 57 -6.73 -8.05 1.32
C PRO A 57 -7.54 -8.58 0.14
N LEU A 58 -8.11 -9.73 0.32
CA LEU A 58 -8.98 -10.34 -0.68
C LEU A 58 -10.33 -9.64 -0.81
#